data_426236104c57377b51fa783c19ffe96a
#
_entry.id   426236104c57377b51fa783c19ffe96a
#
_cell.length_a   1.000
_cell.length_b   1.000
_cell.length_c   1.000
_cell.angle_alpha   90.00
_cell.angle_beta   90.00
_cell.angle_gamma   90.00
#
_symmetry.space_group_name_H-M   'P 1'
#
loop_
_entity.id
_entity.type
_entity.pdbx_description
1 polymer ?
#
loop_
_entity_poly.entity_id
_entity_poly.type
_entity_poly.pdbx_seq_one_letter_code
_entity_poly.pdbx_strand_id
1 'polypeptide(L)'
;MKKWSVLHGFLGRALRDFFNFLVIFFVQTVTQALLHYFTYKYRGEKGKKALFYSDNDRLEAIWTIIPMITLAILIFFGLYTWTDIMSVEENEEALVIELYAQQFNWKARYSGEDGVLGDANVRFLQDFDGKNIAGIDSTDPNGFDDVVTTELHLPVGRDIIFKMRSQDVLHSAFMPHFRAQMNCVPGMITEFQFTPITTTYQMRQKPEVVAKVKKINKIRVEKSKNSVANGEEPLEPYVFDYLLLCNKICGASHYNMQMKIIVETP
;
A
#
# COMPACT_ATOMS: atom_id res chain seq x y z
N MET A 1 12.48 17.57 10.16
CA MET A 1 12.49 16.30 10.93
C MET A 1 11.17 16.13 11.67
N LYS A 2 10.15 15.56 11.07
CA LYS A 2 8.90 15.21 11.78
C LYS A 2 8.99 13.75 12.21
N LYS A 3 9.47 13.51 13.43
CA LYS A 3 9.34 12.21 14.11
C LYS A 3 7.85 11.97 14.40
N TRP A 4 7.17 11.28 13.52
CA TRP A 4 5.86 10.70 13.84
C TRP A 4 6.10 9.48 14.72
N SER A 5 5.90 9.61 16.01
CA SER A 5 5.90 8.46 16.92
C SER A 5 4.73 7.57 16.58
N VAL A 6 5.01 6.34 16.16
CA VAL A 6 4.06 5.37 15.56
C VAL A 6 2.86 5.06 16.46
N LEU A 7 3.02 5.09 17.78
CA LEU A 7 1.94 4.75 18.72
C LEU A 7 0.91 5.89 18.85
N HIS A 8 1.37 7.15 18.95
CA HIS A 8 0.47 8.32 19.01
C HIS A 8 -0.24 8.56 17.66
N GLY A 9 0.44 8.27 16.56
CA GLY A 9 -0.16 8.37 15.22
C GLY A 9 -1.22 7.30 14.93
N PHE A 10 -1.10 6.10 15.47
CA PHE A 10 -2.09 5.03 15.25
C PHE A 10 -3.37 5.27 16.04
N LEU A 11 -3.26 5.54 17.34
CA LEU A 11 -4.43 5.79 18.20
C LEU A 11 -5.16 7.07 17.79
N GLY A 12 -4.43 8.13 17.47
CA GLY A 12 -5.00 9.39 17.01
C GLY A 12 -5.69 9.28 15.64
N ARG A 13 -5.16 8.45 14.73
CA ARG A 13 -5.81 8.17 13.43
C ARG A 13 -7.05 7.29 13.60
N ALA A 14 -6.95 6.21 14.36
CA ALA A 14 -8.09 5.33 14.62
C ALA A 14 -9.25 6.07 15.29
N LEU A 15 -8.96 6.96 16.27
CA LEU A 15 -9.97 7.79 16.89
C LEU A 15 -10.58 8.81 15.93
N ARG A 16 -9.79 9.41 15.05
CA ARG A 16 -10.26 10.35 14.03
C ARG A 16 -11.14 9.65 13.00
N ASP A 17 -10.69 8.49 12.51
CA ASP A 17 -11.43 7.69 11.54
C ASP A 17 -12.75 7.19 12.13
N PHE A 18 -12.74 6.77 13.40
CA PHE A 18 -13.94 6.38 14.14
C PHE A 18 -14.88 7.56 14.35
N PHE A 19 -14.36 8.73 14.71
CA PHE A 19 -15.17 9.95 14.86
C PHE A 19 -15.79 10.38 13.53
N ASN A 20 -15.02 10.42 12.46
CA ASN A 20 -15.51 10.71 11.10
C ASN A 20 -16.61 9.74 10.69
N PHE A 21 -16.41 8.44 10.93
CA PHE A 21 -17.41 7.41 10.66
C PHE A 21 -18.71 7.67 11.46
N LEU A 22 -18.59 7.97 12.75
CA LEU A 22 -19.76 8.28 13.58
C LEU A 22 -20.54 9.51 13.09
N VAL A 23 -19.84 10.58 12.71
CA VAL A 23 -20.47 11.80 12.17
C VAL A 23 -21.21 11.49 10.88
N ILE A 24 -20.55 10.81 9.93
CA ILE A 24 -21.15 10.42 8.64
C ILE A 24 -22.37 9.51 8.88
N PHE A 25 -22.21 8.48 9.73
CA PHE A 25 -23.28 7.55 10.04
C PHE A 25 -24.48 8.24 10.71
N PHE A 26 -24.23 9.17 11.64
CA PHE A 26 -25.27 9.94 12.29
C PHE A 26 -26.04 10.81 11.29
N VAL A 27 -25.34 11.60 10.48
CA VAL A 27 -25.96 12.44 9.45
C VAL A 27 -26.80 11.60 8.49
N GLN A 28 -26.21 10.50 8.00
CA GLN A 28 -26.93 9.57 7.10
C GLN A 28 -28.17 8.98 7.75
N THR A 29 -28.08 8.56 9.00
CA THR A 29 -29.24 7.96 9.71
C THR A 29 -30.35 8.98 9.92
N VAL A 30 -30.00 10.21 10.33
CA VAL A 30 -31.01 11.28 10.53
C VAL A 30 -31.68 11.65 9.21
N THR A 31 -30.90 11.84 8.14
CA THR A 31 -31.47 12.18 6.83
C THR A 31 -32.38 11.10 6.29
N GLN A 32 -31.98 9.82 6.39
CA GLN A 32 -32.81 8.69 5.97
C GLN A 32 -34.07 8.56 6.82
N ALA A 33 -33.96 8.70 8.15
CA ALA A 33 -35.11 8.67 9.04
C ALA A 33 -36.14 9.76 8.72
N LEU A 34 -35.67 11.00 8.48
CA LEU A 34 -36.51 12.12 8.06
C LEU A 34 -37.17 11.86 6.70
N LEU A 35 -36.40 11.33 5.72
CA LEU A 35 -36.93 10.96 4.41
C LEU A 35 -38.07 9.96 4.52
N HIS A 36 -37.88 8.86 5.25
CA HIS A 36 -38.90 7.84 5.44
C HIS A 36 -40.10 8.37 6.20
N TYR A 37 -39.87 9.16 7.26
CA TYR A 37 -40.93 9.80 8.04
C TYR A 37 -41.80 10.69 7.17
N PHE A 38 -41.22 11.58 6.37
CA PHE A 38 -41.99 12.47 5.51
C PHE A 38 -42.66 11.74 4.36
N THR A 39 -42.03 10.73 3.78
CA THR A 39 -42.66 9.89 2.76
C THR A 39 -43.90 9.18 3.30
N TYR A 40 -43.84 8.66 4.53
CA TYR A 40 -45.00 8.05 5.19
C TYR A 40 -46.07 9.05 5.58
N LYS A 41 -45.67 10.17 6.22
CA LYS A 41 -46.59 11.21 6.72
C LYS A 41 -47.34 11.92 5.62
N TYR A 42 -46.68 12.18 4.49
CA TYR A 42 -47.28 12.88 3.35
C TYR A 42 -47.65 11.97 2.18
N ARG A 43 -47.83 10.67 2.43
CA ARG A 43 -48.27 9.74 1.41
C ARG A 43 -49.64 10.14 0.86
N GLY A 44 -49.91 9.89 -0.43
CA GLY A 44 -51.16 10.17 -1.07
C GLY A 44 -52.33 9.38 -0.45
N GLU A 45 -53.37 10.07 0.01
CA GLU A 45 -54.59 9.49 0.52
C GLU A 45 -55.78 10.02 -0.31
N LYS A 46 -56.78 9.14 -0.60
CA LYS A 46 -57.96 9.55 -1.35
C LYS A 46 -58.69 10.72 -0.65
N GLY A 47 -58.91 11.82 -1.39
CA GLY A 47 -59.63 13.00 -0.92
C GLY A 47 -58.71 14.08 -0.27
N LYS A 48 -57.45 13.83 -0.03
CA LYS A 48 -56.49 14.82 0.42
C LYS A 48 -55.80 15.49 -0.74
N LYS A 49 -55.79 16.83 -0.78
CA LYS A 49 -55.03 17.62 -1.73
C LYS A 49 -53.64 17.88 -1.18
N ALA A 50 -52.62 17.68 -2.00
CA ALA A 50 -51.25 18.03 -1.64
C ALA A 50 -51.10 19.55 -1.51
N LEU A 51 -50.30 20.03 -0.53
CA LEU A 51 -49.89 21.39 -0.44
C LEU A 51 -48.90 21.67 -1.57
N PHE A 52 -49.19 22.69 -2.39
CA PHE A 52 -48.28 23.15 -3.39
C PHE A 52 -47.24 24.06 -2.73
N TYR A 53 -45.97 23.66 -2.83
CA TYR A 53 -44.82 24.42 -2.36
C TYR A 53 -43.77 24.41 -3.46
N SER A 54 -43.57 25.57 -4.12
CA SER A 54 -42.77 25.62 -5.36
C SER A 54 -41.27 25.49 -5.09
N ASP A 55 -40.76 26.36 -4.21
CA ASP A 55 -39.35 26.50 -3.94
C ASP A 55 -39.12 27.25 -2.61
N ASN A 56 -37.88 27.22 -2.15
CA ASN A 56 -37.41 28.00 -1.00
C ASN A 56 -35.94 28.35 -1.14
N ASP A 57 -35.68 29.51 -1.76
CA ASP A 57 -34.33 30.00 -2.08
C ASP A 57 -33.41 30.02 -0.85
N ARG A 58 -33.93 30.33 0.34
CA ARG A 58 -33.10 30.38 1.57
C ARG A 58 -32.69 28.98 2.01
N LEU A 59 -33.61 28.04 1.96
CA LEU A 59 -33.32 26.67 2.31
C LEU A 59 -32.37 26.05 1.30
N GLU A 60 -32.58 26.33 0.03
CA GLU A 60 -31.73 25.90 -1.08
C GLU A 60 -30.29 26.44 -0.93
N ALA A 61 -30.14 27.73 -0.66
CA ALA A 61 -28.85 28.34 -0.37
C ALA A 61 -28.13 27.66 0.82
N ILE A 62 -28.86 27.35 1.89
CA ILE A 62 -28.25 26.69 3.07
C ILE A 62 -27.72 25.31 2.74
N TRP A 63 -28.51 24.44 2.11
CA TRP A 63 -28.08 23.08 1.81
C TRP A 63 -27.09 22.97 0.64
N THR A 64 -26.92 24.05 -0.11
CA THR A 64 -25.89 24.14 -1.18
C THR A 64 -24.58 24.70 -0.62
N ILE A 65 -24.64 25.83 0.08
CA ILE A 65 -23.45 26.55 0.52
C ILE A 65 -22.71 25.79 1.65
N ILE A 66 -23.43 25.24 2.64
CA ILE A 66 -22.80 24.55 3.77
C ILE A 66 -22.04 23.31 3.29
N PRO A 67 -22.61 22.37 2.51
CA PRO A 67 -21.85 21.24 1.97
C PRO A 67 -20.72 21.66 1.03
N MET A 68 -20.89 22.69 0.21
CA MET A 68 -19.87 23.21 -0.67
C MET A 68 -18.62 23.68 0.10
N ILE A 69 -18.81 24.48 1.16
CA ILE A 69 -17.71 24.95 2.00
C ILE A 69 -17.05 23.78 2.72
N THR A 70 -17.84 22.85 3.26
CA THR A 70 -17.32 21.66 3.94
C THR A 70 -16.48 20.81 3.01
N LEU A 71 -16.94 20.56 1.77
CA LEU A 71 -16.21 19.81 0.76
C LEU A 71 -14.93 20.54 0.34
N ALA A 72 -14.97 21.86 0.16
CA ALA A 72 -13.78 22.64 -0.18
C ALA A 72 -12.68 22.46 0.91
N ILE A 73 -13.04 22.59 2.18
CA ILE A 73 -12.10 22.38 3.30
C ILE A 73 -11.53 20.96 3.28
N LEU A 74 -12.38 19.95 3.08
CA LEU A 74 -11.94 18.54 3.03
C LEU A 74 -11.02 18.26 1.84
N ILE A 75 -11.32 18.84 0.68
CA ILE A 75 -10.49 18.69 -0.53
C ILE A 75 -9.10 19.32 -0.31
N PHE A 76 -9.03 20.55 0.17
CA PHE A 76 -7.73 21.21 0.44
C PHE A 76 -6.91 20.44 1.48
N PHE A 77 -7.55 19.98 2.55
CA PHE A 77 -6.88 19.15 3.55
C PHE A 77 -6.42 17.81 2.97
N GLY A 78 -7.26 17.17 2.15
CA GLY A 78 -6.92 15.92 1.46
C GLY A 78 -5.77 16.09 0.48
N LEU A 79 -5.76 17.14 -0.33
CA LEU A 79 -4.66 17.46 -1.25
C LEU A 79 -3.34 17.70 -0.51
N TYR A 80 -3.38 18.50 0.57
CA TYR A 80 -2.20 18.72 1.39
C TYR A 80 -1.61 17.41 1.93
N THR A 81 -2.46 16.57 2.53
CA THR A 81 -2.05 15.28 3.08
C THR A 81 -1.53 14.33 1.99
N TRP A 82 -2.19 14.31 0.83
CA TRP A 82 -1.79 13.49 -0.30
C TRP A 82 -0.42 13.92 -0.84
N THR A 83 -0.20 15.20 -1.01
CA THR A 83 1.10 15.74 -1.47
C THR A 83 2.21 15.40 -0.48
N ASP A 84 1.96 15.54 0.84
CA ASP A 84 2.94 15.20 1.90
C ASP A 84 3.35 13.71 1.89
N ILE A 85 2.43 12.82 1.52
CA ILE A 85 2.68 11.37 1.47
C ILE A 85 3.37 10.95 0.15
N MET A 86 2.99 11.59 -0.95
CA MET A 86 3.39 11.16 -2.31
C MET A 86 4.61 11.90 -2.84
N SER A 87 5.02 13.01 -2.21
CA SER A 87 6.26 13.69 -2.61
C SER A 87 7.48 12.88 -2.19
N VAL A 88 8.37 12.68 -3.15
CA VAL A 88 9.70 12.12 -2.91
C VAL A 88 10.64 13.29 -2.68
N GLU A 89 11.28 13.34 -1.52
CA GLU A 89 12.31 14.34 -1.20
C GLU A 89 13.67 13.75 -1.58
N GLU A 90 14.34 14.35 -2.54
CA GLU A 90 15.72 13.99 -2.87
C GLU A 90 16.60 14.26 -1.66
N ASN A 91 17.21 13.21 -1.14
CA ASN A 91 18.12 13.24 -0.02
C ASN A 91 19.34 12.39 -0.37
N GLU A 92 20.53 13.00 -0.35
CA GLU A 92 21.80 12.31 -0.64
C GLU A 92 22.06 11.11 0.29
N GLU A 93 21.48 11.12 1.49
CA GLU A 93 21.60 10.01 2.45
C GLU A 93 20.57 8.88 2.20
N ALA A 94 19.56 9.11 1.36
CA ALA A 94 18.55 8.10 1.07
C ALA A 94 19.14 6.93 0.28
N LEU A 95 18.66 5.72 0.57
CA LEU A 95 18.99 4.56 -0.24
C LEU A 95 18.01 4.47 -1.41
N VAL A 96 18.52 4.53 -2.62
CA VAL A 96 17.74 4.38 -3.84
C VAL A 96 17.68 2.91 -4.22
N ILE A 97 16.48 2.36 -4.37
CA ILE A 97 16.26 0.97 -4.76
C ILE A 97 15.29 0.95 -5.94
N GLU A 98 15.69 0.29 -7.02
CA GLU A 98 14.77 0.01 -8.11
C GLU A 98 14.07 -1.33 -7.88
N LEU A 99 12.72 -1.30 -7.90
CA LEU A 99 11.88 -2.50 -7.91
C LEU A 99 11.42 -2.78 -9.33
N TYR A 100 11.77 -3.95 -9.81
CA TYR A 100 11.43 -4.40 -11.15
C TYR A 100 10.44 -5.57 -11.09
N ALA A 101 9.23 -5.33 -11.59
CA ALA A 101 8.13 -6.29 -11.60
C ALA A 101 8.09 -7.05 -12.93
N GLN A 102 7.90 -8.34 -12.83
CA GLN A 102 7.73 -9.27 -13.97
C GLN A 102 6.73 -10.36 -13.58
N GLN A 103 6.01 -10.92 -14.54
CA GLN A 103 5.16 -12.09 -14.31
C GLN A 103 6.04 -13.35 -14.06
N PHE A 104 6.14 -13.90 -12.84
CA PHE A 104 5.42 -13.59 -11.61
C PHE A 104 6.42 -13.43 -10.46
N ASN A 105 7.39 -12.58 -10.61
CA ASN A 105 8.42 -12.34 -9.61
C ASN A 105 8.77 -10.85 -9.47
N TRP A 106 9.52 -10.56 -8.43
CA TRP A 106 10.08 -9.25 -8.14
C TRP A 106 11.60 -9.34 -8.17
N LYS A 107 12.24 -8.26 -8.59
CA LYS A 107 13.69 -8.06 -8.48
C LYS A 107 13.93 -6.71 -7.83
N ALA A 108 14.92 -6.64 -6.96
CA ALA A 108 15.39 -5.39 -6.38
C ALA A 108 16.79 -5.11 -6.91
N ARG A 109 17.04 -3.89 -7.36
CA ARG A 109 18.36 -3.41 -7.78
C ARG A 109 18.77 -2.27 -6.86
N TYR A 110 19.94 -2.38 -6.29
CA TYR A 110 20.59 -1.41 -5.43
C TYR A 110 21.66 -0.67 -6.21
N SER A 111 21.83 0.60 -5.90
CA SER A 111 22.75 1.54 -6.56
C SER A 111 24.22 1.38 -6.17
N GLY A 112 24.64 0.23 -5.65
CA GLY A 112 26.05 -0.05 -5.34
C GLY A 112 26.69 0.93 -4.35
N GLU A 113 28.01 1.12 -4.49
CA GLU A 113 28.81 1.98 -3.62
C GLU A 113 28.74 3.47 -4.03
N ASP A 114 28.50 3.73 -5.32
CA ASP A 114 28.44 5.10 -5.85
C ASP A 114 27.09 5.80 -5.54
N GLY A 115 26.08 5.05 -5.11
CA GLY A 115 24.75 5.55 -4.79
C GLY A 115 23.91 5.93 -6.01
N VAL A 116 24.37 5.63 -7.23
CA VAL A 116 23.70 5.99 -8.49
C VAL A 116 23.32 4.72 -9.24
N LEU A 117 22.03 4.58 -9.56
CA LEU A 117 21.60 3.48 -10.43
C LEU A 117 22.03 3.73 -11.86
N GLY A 118 22.69 2.76 -12.46
CA GLY A 118 23.04 2.79 -13.88
C GLY A 118 21.81 2.84 -14.79
N ASP A 119 21.98 3.36 -15.99
CA ASP A 119 20.92 3.41 -16.98
C ASP A 119 20.40 2.01 -17.31
N ALA A 120 19.10 1.88 -17.45
CA ALA A 120 18.47 0.60 -17.74
C ALA A 120 17.33 0.75 -18.75
N ASN A 121 17.30 -0.16 -19.72
CA ASN A 121 16.31 -0.18 -20.77
C ASN A 121 15.84 -1.61 -21.07
N VAL A 122 14.57 -1.75 -21.42
CA VAL A 122 13.98 -3.04 -21.83
C VAL A 122 14.75 -3.70 -23.00
N ARG A 123 15.40 -2.90 -23.83
CA ARG A 123 16.20 -3.39 -24.98
C ARG A 123 17.44 -4.16 -24.56
N PHE A 124 17.93 -3.96 -23.34
CA PHE A 124 19.11 -4.62 -22.79
C PHE A 124 18.77 -5.88 -22.00
N LEU A 125 17.49 -6.22 -21.87
CA LEU A 125 17.06 -7.46 -21.25
C LEU A 125 17.58 -8.66 -22.02
N GLN A 126 18.29 -9.56 -21.35
CA GLN A 126 18.76 -10.81 -21.90
C GLN A 126 18.00 -11.96 -21.26
N ASP A 127 16.91 -12.37 -21.92
CA ASP A 127 15.97 -13.37 -21.37
C ASP A 127 16.55 -14.79 -21.34
N PHE A 128 17.49 -15.14 -22.25
CA PHE A 128 17.96 -16.52 -22.42
C PHE A 128 19.13 -16.92 -21.53
N ASP A 129 20.00 -15.98 -21.14
CA ASP A 129 21.16 -16.28 -20.29
C ASP A 129 20.98 -15.85 -18.83
N GLY A 130 19.90 -15.15 -18.50
CA GLY A 130 19.60 -14.67 -17.13
C GLY A 130 20.60 -13.68 -16.55
N LYS A 131 21.53 -13.16 -17.37
CA LYS A 131 22.63 -12.32 -16.89
C LYS A 131 22.25 -10.85 -16.71
N ASN A 132 21.36 -10.33 -17.55
CA ASN A 132 20.89 -8.94 -17.47
C ASN A 132 19.38 -8.85 -17.31
N ILE A 133 18.90 -9.31 -16.17
CA ILE A 133 17.47 -9.43 -15.87
C ILE A 133 16.81 -8.09 -15.53
N ALA A 134 17.58 -7.04 -15.27
CA ALA A 134 17.09 -5.69 -15.02
C ALA A 134 17.24 -4.77 -16.24
N GLY A 135 17.87 -5.24 -17.32
CA GLY A 135 18.13 -4.45 -18.52
C GLY A 135 19.10 -3.29 -18.30
N ILE A 136 20.11 -3.49 -17.46
CA ILE A 136 21.15 -2.49 -17.18
C ILE A 136 22.00 -2.28 -18.43
N ASP A 137 22.32 -1.03 -18.75
CA ASP A 137 23.25 -0.71 -19.83
C ASP A 137 24.67 -1.08 -19.42
N SER A 138 25.24 -2.07 -20.07
CA SER A 138 26.61 -2.55 -19.81
C SER A 138 27.71 -1.56 -20.21
N THR A 139 27.34 -0.44 -20.84
CA THR A 139 28.29 0.64 -21.21
C THR A 139 28.25 1.81 -20.24
N ASP A 140 27.25 1.86 -19.35
CA ASP A 140 27.15 2.87 -18.30
C ASP A 140 28.00 2.49 -17.08
N PRO A 141 29.05 3.28 -16.74
CA PRO A 141 29.89 3.02 -15.59
C PRO A 141 29.15 2.93 -14.27
N ASN A 142 28.08 3.72 -14.08
CA ASN A 142 27.28 3.74 -12.85
C ASN A 142 26.52 2.42 -12.61
N GLY A 143 26.38 1.59 -13.62
CA GLY A 143 25.70 0.28 -13.50
C GLY A 143 26.62 -0.88 -13.15
N PHE A 144 27.94 -0.66 -13.04
CA PHE A 144 28.91 -1.76 -12.86
C PHE A 144 28.90 -2.35 -11.46
N ASP A 145 28.54 -1.56 -10.46
CA ASP A 145 28.44 -1.95 -9.05
C ASP A 145 26.99 -2.19 -8.58
N ASP A 146 26.01 -2.01 -9.47
CA ASP A 146 24.62 -2.30 -9.18
C ASP A 146 24.41 -3.78 -8.80
N VAL A 147 23.70 -4.00 -7.70
CA VAL A 147 23.42 -5.35 -7.20
C VAL A 147 21.96 -5.70 -7.40
N VAL A 148 21.71 -6.78 -8.15
CA VAL A 148 20.34 -7.30 -8.37
C VAL A 148 20.09 -8.51 -7.50
N THR A 149 18.98 -8.49 -6.73
CA THR A 149 18.61 -9.55 -5.80
C THR A 149 17.12 -9.88 -5.87
N THR A 150 16.75 -11.04 -5.33
CA THR A 150 15.37 -11.52 -5.18
C THR A 150 14.83 -11.40 -3.76
N GLU A 151 15.63 -10.85 -2.83
CA GLU A 151 15.21 -10.46 -1.48
C GLU A 151 15.47 -8.97 -1.29
N LEU A 152 14.62 -8.29 -0.54
CA LEU A 152 14.72 -6.87 -0.31
C LEU A 152 15.26 -6.61 1.10
N HIS A 153 16.44 -6.01 1.19
CA HIS A 153 17.11 -5.65 2.43
C HIS A 153 17.00 -4.15 2.66
N LEU A 154 16.44 -3.74 3.79
CA LEU A 154 16.21 -2.33 4.12
C LEU A 154 16.88 -1.98 5.45
N PRO A 155 17.75 -0.94 5.50
CA PRO A 155 18.29 -0.44 6.74
C PRO A 155 17.20 0.28 7.56
N VAL A 156 17.11 -0.03 8.86
CA VAL A 156 16.20 0.67 9.77
C VAL A 156 16.68 2.11 10.00
N GLY A 157 15.74 3.07 9.98
CA GLY A 157 16.02 4.49 10.28
C GLY A 157 16.59 5.29 9.13
N ARG A 158 16.84 4.68 7.97
CA ARG A 158 17.30 5.36 6.75
C ARG A 158 16.12 5.52 5.79
N ASP A 159 16.06 6.65 5.09
CA ASP A 159 15.07 6.89 4.04
C ASP A 159 15.35 6.02 2.83
N ILE A 160 14.29 5.40 2.31
CA ILE A 160 14.35 4.55 1.13
C ILE A 160 13.50 5.18 0.04
N ILE A 161 14.12 5.44 -1.10
CA ILE A 161 13.44 5.88 -2.31
C ILE A 161 13.31 4.68 -3.24
N PHE A 162 12.08 4.26 -3.50
CA PHE A 162 11.79 3.21 -4.46
C PHE A 162 11.49 3.79 -5.83
N LYS A 163 12.25 3.36 -6.84
CA LYS A 163 11.94 3.55 -8.26
C LYS A 163 11.34 2.26 -8.80
N MET A 164 10.09 2.28 -9.23
CA MET A 164 9.35 1.06 -9.57
C MET A 164 9.08 1.01 -11.06
N ARG A 165 9.41 -0.11 -11.69
CA ARG A 165 9.17 -0.38 -13.11
C ARG A 165 8.51 -1.73 -13.30
N SER A 166 7.90 -1.91 -14.46
CA SER A 166 7.37 -3.20 -14.90
C SER A 166 7.92 -3.58 -16.26
N GLN A 167 8.24 -4.86 -16.42
CA GLN A 167 8.72 -5.42 -17.68
C GLN A 167 7.58 -5.70 -18.68
N ASP A 168 6.43 -6.13 -18.19
CA ASP A 168 5.38 -6.74 -18.99
C ASP A 168 4.02 -6.09 -18.82
N VAL A 169 3.30 -6.38 -17.73
CA VAL A 169 1.96 -5.88 -17.46
C VAL A 169 1.93 -4.97 -16.24
N LEU A 170 0.77 -4.42 -15.94
CA LEU A 170 0.58 -3.61 -14.73
C LEU A 170 0.65 -4.49 -13.49
N HIS A 171 1.59 -4.17 -12.59
CA HIS A 171 1.69 -4.72 -11.24
C HIS A 171 1.45 -3.63 -10.20
N SER A 172 1.40 -4.00 -8.93
CA SER A 172 1.35 -3.04 -7.83
C SER A 172 2.19 -3.55 -6.67
N ALA A 173 3.26 -2.83 -6.36
CA ALA A 173 4.11 -3.10 -5.21
C ALA A 173 3.33 -2.75 -3.94
N PHE A 174 2.91 -3.76 -3.19
CA PHE A 174 2.13 -3.63 -1.96
C PHE A 174 2.91 -4.21 -0.78
N MET A 175 3.24 -3.34 0.16
CA MET A 175 3.96 -3.67 1.39
C MET A 175 3.03 -3.43 2.59
N PRO A 176 2.18 -4.41 2.97
CA PRO A 176 1.09 -4.20 3.91
C PRO A 176 1.54 -3.71 5.28
N HIS A 177 2.69 -4.19 5.78
CA HIS A 177 3.21 -3.81 7.08
C HIS A 177 3.79 -2.39 7.13
N PHE A 178 4.18 -1.85 5.98
CA PHE A 178 4.63 -0.47 5.82
C PHE A 178 3.48 0.46 5.41
N ARG A 179 2.30 -0.09 5.07
CA ARG A 179 1.15 0.64 4.50
C ARG A 179 1.50 1.38 3.21
N ALA A 180 2.47 0.85 2.49
CA ALA A 180 2.95 1.40 1.23
C ALA A 180 2.35 0.61 0.07
N GLN A 181 1.92 1.34 -0.95
CA GLN A 181 1.45 0.77 -2.21
C GLN A 181 1.74 1.74 -3.34
N MET A 182 2.35 1.22 -4.42
CA MET A 182 2.56 1.98 -5.65
C MET A 182 2.44 1.05 -6.85
N ASN A 183 1.86 1.54 -7.93
CA ASN A 183 1.75 0.77 -9.17
C ASN A 183 3.09 0.74 -9.91
N CYS A 184 3.44 -0.43 -10.45
CA CYS A 184 4.55 -0.60 -11.39
C CYS A 184 3.95 -0.65 -12.80
N VAL A 185 4.18 0.41 -13.58
CA VAL A 185 3.55 0.62 -14.87
C VAL A 185 4.57 0.37 -15.98
N PRO A 186 4.26 -0.45 -17.01
CA PRO A 186 5.14 -0.62 -18.15
C PRO A 186 5.42 0.71 -18.84
N GLY A 187 6.70 0.99 -19.13
CA GLY A 187 7.13 2.22 -19.81
C GLY A 187 7.16 3.48 -18.95
N MET A 188 6.92 3.37 -17.64
CA MET A 188 6.91 4.49 -16.71
C MET A 188 7.66 4.11 -15.43
N ILE A 189 8.42 5.05 -14.88
CA ILE A 189 8.99 4.94 -13.53
C ILE A 189 8.01 5.61 -12.55
N THR A 190 7.59 4.88 -11.52
CA THR A 190 6.83 5.43 -10.41
C THR A 190 7.69 5.43 -9.17
N GLU A 191 7.51 6.41 -8.30
CA GLU A 191 8.37 6.59 -7.12
C GLU A 191 7.55 6.61 -5.85
N PHE A 192 8.15 6.12 -4.77
CA PHE A 192 7.58 6.17 -3.42
C PHE A 192 8.69 6.15 -2.38
N GLN A 193 8.52 6.91 -1.29
CA GLN A 193 9.52 7.05 -0.24
C GLN A 193 8.94 6.69 1.12
N PHE A 194 9.70 5.97 1.93
CA PHE A 194 9.41 5.78 3.34
C PHE A 194 10.65 5.39 4.15
N THR A 195 10.58 5.56 5.47
CA THR A 195 11.63 5.17 6.41
C THR A 195 11.19 3.97 7.23
N PRO A 196 11.83 2.78 7.13
CA PRO A 196 11.57 1.65 8.01
C PRO A 196 11.97 1.98 9.45
N ILE A 197 11.09 1.73 10.42
CA ILE A 197 11.33 2.10 11.83
C ILE A 197 11.42 0.91 12.79
N THR A 198 11.17 -0.30 12.30
CA THR A 198 11.15 -1.51 13.12
C THR A 198 11.85 -2.62 12.36
N THR A 199 12.89 -3.22 12.94
CA THR A 199 13.59 -4.34 12.30
C THR A 199 12.72 -5.59 12.24
N THR A 200 13.03 -6.50 11.31
CA THR A 200 12.38 -7.82 11.21
C THR A 200 12.50 -8.58 12.53
N TYR A 201 13.66 -8.51 13.20
CA TYR A 201 13.88 -9.13 14.49
C TYR A 201 12.96 -8.56 15.57
N GLN A 202 12.88 -7.25 15.71
CA GLN A 202 11.97 -6.60 16.67
C GLN A 202 10.50 -6.92 16.38
N MET A 203 10.13 -6.97 15.08
CA MET A 203 8.76 -7.31 14.69
C MET A 203 8.39 -8.73 15.08
N ARG A 204 9.30 -9.70 14.92
CA ARG A 204 9.11 -11.10 15.34
C ARG A 204 8.89 -11.25 16.84
N GLN A 205 9.35 -10.30 17.66
CA GLN A 205 9.20 -10.34 19.12
C GLN A 205 7.90 -9.68 19.61
N LYS A 206 7.17 -8.96 18.77
CA LYS A 206 5.91 -8.35 19.18
C LYS A 206 4.90 -9.42 19.60
N PRO A 207 4.22 -9.26 20.76
CA PRO A 207 3.29 -10.29 21.29
C PRO A 207 2.21 -10.70 20.29
N GLU A 208 1.68 -9.75 19.54
CA GLU A 208 0.68 -9.98 18.49
C GLU A 208 1.19 -10.84 17.34
N VAL A 209 2.46 -10.62 16.93
CA VAL A 209 3.12 -11.40 15.87
C VAL A 209 3.42 -12.83 16.38
N VAL A 210 3.96 -12.94 17.58
CA VAL A 210 4.21 -14.24 18.23
C VAL A 210 2.93 -15.07 18.32
N ALA A 211 1.84 -14.46 18.77
CA ALA A 211 0.54 -15.13 18.86
C ALA A 211 0.02 -15.58 17.49
N LYS A 212 0.16 -14.72 16.45
CA LYS A 212 -0.21 -15.05 15.08
C LYS A 212 0.62 -16.19 14.51
N VAL A 213 1.94 -16.16 14.69
CA VAL A 213 2.88 -17.21 14.24
C VAL A 213 2.54 -18.54 14.92
N LYS A 214 2.30 -18.53 16.23
CA LYS A 214 1.90 -19.74 16.99
C LYS A 214 0.59 -20.33 16.44
N LYS A 215 -0.41 -19.50 16.12
CA LYS A 215 -1.68 -19.94 15.52
C LYS A 215 -1.46 -20.58 14.15
N ILE A 216 -0.67 -19.95 13.30
CA ILE A 216 -0.36 -20.45 11.95
C ILE A 216 0.38 -21.77 12.04
N ASN A 217 1.39 -21.87 12.91
CA ASN A 217 2.18 -23.10 13.07
C ASN A 217 1.36 -24.26 13.63
N LYS A 218 0.39 -24.00 14.49
CA LYS A 218 -0.57 -25.02 14.92
C LYS A 218 -1.34 -25.63 13.74
N ILE A 219 -1.81 -24.76 12.80
CA ILE A 219 -2.52 -25.20 11.59
C ILE A 219 -1.56 -25.94 10.64
N ARG A 220 -0.31 -25.47 10.49
CA ARG A 220 0.70 -26.12 9.64
C ARG A 220 1.06 -27.52 10.15
N VAL A 221 1.24 -27.69 11.44
CA VAL A 221 1.49 -29.02 12.05
C VAL A 221 0.34 -29.99 11.77
N GLU A 222 -0.90 -29.51 11.86
CA GLU A 222 -2.07 -30.33 11.56
C GLU A 222 -2.17 -30.71 10.08
N LYS A 223 -1.89 -29.76 9.18
CA LYS A 223 -1.80 -30.00 7.74
C LYS A 223 -0.65 -30.95 7.40
N SER A 224 0.54 -30.77 8.01
CA SER A 224 1.71 -31.63 7.77
C SER A 224 1.44 -33.10 8.09
N LYS A 225 0.62 -33.39 9.10
CA LYS A 225 0.22 -34.78 9.38
C LYS A 225 -0.51 -35.44 8.22
N ASN A 226 -1.37 -34.65 7.54
CA ASN A 226 -2.11 -35.13 6.38
C ASN A 226 -1.18 -35.24 5.15
N SER A 227 -0.28 -34.25 4.94
CA SER A 227 0.71 -34.31 3.86
C SER A 227 1.63 -35.54 3.99
N VAL A 228 2.17 -35.80 5.17
CA VAL A 228 3.01 -36.95 5.42
C VAL A 228 2.23 -38.29 5.23
N ALA A 229 0.97 -38.34 5.62
CA ALA A 229 0.10 -39.48 5.35
C ALA A 229 -0.11 -39.76 3.86
N ASN A 230 -0.01 -38.73 3.03
CA ASN A 230 -0.10 -38.81 1.57
C ASN A 230 1.27 -38.99 0.87
N GLY A 231 2.37 -39.14 1.64
CA GLY A 231 3.72 -39.32 1.09
C GLY A 231 4.41 -38.02 0.66
N GLU A 232 3.89 -36.86 1.08
CA GLU A 232 4.48 -35.55 0.86
C GLU A 232 5.41 -35.13 1.99
N GLU A 233 6.32 -34.17 1.74
CA GLU A 233 7.17 -33.61 2.79
C GLU A 233 6.36 -32.78 3.82
N PRO A 234 6.78 -32.76 5.11
CA PRO A 234 6.14 -31.92 6.12
C PRO A 234 6.33 -30.44 5.80
N LEU A 235 5.31 -29.64 6.11
CA LEU A 235 5.37 -28.19 5.92
C LEU A 235 6.35 -27.57 6.93
N GLU A 236 7.31 -26.80 6.44
CA GLU A 236 8.23 -26.03 7.27
C GLU A 236 7.48 -25.07 8.22
N PRO A 237 7.99 -24.85 9.45
CA PRO A 237 7.41 -23.86 10.35
C PRO A 237 7.38 -22.47 9.73
N TYR A 238 6.26 -21.79 9.87
CA TYR A 238 6.14 -20.41 9.45
C TYR A 238 6.93 -19.49 10.38
N VAL A 239 7.76 -18.63 9.80
CA VAL A 239 8.43 -17.52 10.47
C VAL A 239 7.90 -16.22 9.87
N PHE A 240 7.70 -15.21 10.69
CA PHE A 240 7.27 -13.91 10.21
C PHE A 240 8.40 -13.23 9.41
N ASP A 241 8.07 -12.77 8.23
CA ASP A 241 8.86 -11.82 7.44
C ASP A 241 7.96 -10.69 6.95
N TYR A 242 8.53 -9.53 6.70
CA TYR A 242 7.86 -8.53 5.90
C TYR A 242 7.77 -9.02 4.45
N LEU A 243 6.71 -8.65 3.75
CA LEU A 243 6.47 -9.10 2.39
C LEU A 243 6.15 -7.92 1.48
N LEU A 244 6.70 -7.98 0.29
CA LEU A 244 6.24 -7.26 -0.89
C LEU A 244 5.34 -8.22 -1.68
N LEU A 245 4.11 -7.81 -1.95
CA LEU A 245 3.09 -8.58 -2.66
C LEU A 245 2.68 -7.83 -3.93
N CYS A 246 2.15 -8.55 -4.91
CA CYS A 246 1.43 -7.93 -6.00
C CYS A 246 -0.03 -7.71 -5.62
N ASN A 247 -0.53 -6.46 -5.76
CA ASN A 247 -1.93 -6.10 -5.45
C ASN A 247 -2.73 -5.71 -6.72
N LYS A 248 -2.23 -6.07 -7.90
CA LYS A 248 -2.91 -5.88 -9.18
C LYS A 248 -2.92 -7.21 -9.91
N ILE A 249 -4.10 -7.69 -10.32
CA ILE A 249 -4.21 -8.97 -11.05
C ILE A 249 -3.36 -8.88 -12.31
N CYS A 250 -2.26 -9.64 -12.35
CA CYS A 250 -1.26 -9.61 -13.40
C CYS A 250 -1.16 -10.93 -14.20
N GLY A 251 -1.98 -11.92 -13.88
CA GLY A 251 -2.03 -13.21 -14.60
C GLY A 251 -2.27 -14.42 -13.69
N ALA A 252 -2.02 -15.63 -14.22
CA ALA A 252 -2.41 -16.88 -13.57
C ALA A 252 -1.74 -17.14 -12.20
N SER A 253 -0.46 -16.76 -12.03
CA SER A 253 0.29 -16.94 -10.79
C SER A 253 0.39 -15.65 -9.95
N HIS A 254 -0.49 -14.69 -10.21
CA HIS A 254 -0.57 -13.45 -9.43
C HIS A 254 -0.59 -13.68 -7.91
N TYR A 255 -1.30 -14.68 -7.43
CA TYR A 255 -1.44 -15.01 -6.01
C TYR A 255 -0.12 -15.41 -5.34
N ASN A 256 0.88 -15.84 -6.11
CA ASN A 256 2.19 -16.27 -5.62
C ASN A 256 3.30 -15.25 -5.86
N MET A 257 2.97 -14.11 -6.49
CA MET A 257 3.94 -13.05 -6.77
C MET A 257 4.27 -12.26 -5.51
N GLN A 258 5.34 -12.69 -4.83
CA GLN A 258 5.79 -12.10 -3.57
C GLN A 258 7.31 -12.08 -3.48
N MET A 259 7.83 -11.13 -2.68
CA MET A 259 9.24 -11.01 -2.33
C MET A 259 9.36 -10.79 -0.83
N LYS A 260 10.36 -11.42 -0.22
CA LYS A 260 10.68 -11.23 1.19
C LYS A 260 11.38 -9.90 1.39
N ILE A 261 10.99 -9.20 2.46
CA ILE A 261 11.66 -7.97 2.91
C ILE A 261 12.29 -8.22 4.27
N ILE A 262 13.55 -7.88 4.41
CA ILE A 262 14.32 -7.96 5.65
C ILE A 262 14.67 -6.53 6.05
N VAL A 263 14.23 -6.11 7.23
CA VAL A 263 14.64 -4.83 7.82
C VAL A 263 15.67 -5.13 8.90
N GLU A 264 16.86 -4.57 8.74
CA GLU A 264 18.02 -4.83 9.60
C GLU A 264 18.67 -3.53 10.06
N THR A 265 19.56 -3.62 11.03
CA THR A 265 20.39 -2.48 11.45
C THR A 265 21.48 -2.27 10.41
N PRO A 266 21.88 -1.00 10.14
CA PRO A 266 22.99 -0.69 9.25
C PRO A 266 24.28 -1.39 9.63
#